data_c31dec861bab3bb8134c48429bfd2bd8
#
_entry.id   c31dec861bab3bb8134c48429bfd2bd8
#
_cell.length_a   1.000
_cell.length_b   1.000
_cell.length_c   1.000
_cell.angle_alpha   90.00
_cell.angle_beta   90.00
_cell.angle_gamma   90.00
#
_symmetry.space_group_name_H-M   'P 1'
#
loop_
_entity.id
_entity.type
_entity.pdbx_description
1 polymer ?
#
loop_
_entity_poly.entity_id
_entity_poly.type
_entity_poly.pdbx_seq_one_letter_code
_entity_poly.pdbx_strand_id
1 'polypeptide(L)'
;IEERIEEPDRSSREMPEEIEEVPVLRNYIRLFGEFYVLDRDGNDITSLFTPKLKQLFILIMLHSSRGGFGISSKDLTRMIWGNDNPSKSTKSLRSVSILKLRKILERIDTVEVLFNANRYILQLSEDVYCDYLACLDWLKDKRVRTQPDFEYFYDIISKGEVFKGESFDWMDDFKSYICNSTVDVLSRFIDTYSIEDEADRVIQIADQILLNDPCNE
;
A
#
# COMPACT_ATOMS: atom_id res chain seq x y z
N ILE A 1 12.78 67.38 45.48
CA ILE A 1 11.82 66.77 44.52
C ILE A 1 12.66 65.82 43.66
N GLU A 2 12.72 64.57 44.06
CA GLU A 2 13.38 63.47 43.32
C GLU A 2 12.38 62.83 42.38
N GLU A 3 12.63 62.91 41.06
CA GLU A 3 11.91 62.19 40.04
C GLU A 3 12.47 60.76 39.96
N ARG A 4 11.58 59.81 40.23
CA ARG A 4 11.83 58.37 40.13
C ARG A 4 11.56 57.95 38.67
N ILE A 5 12.61 57.59 37.95
CA ILE A 5 12.50 57.03 36.60
C ILE A 5 12.16 55.56 36.78
N GLU A 6 10.97 55.13 36.32
CA GLU A 6 10.57 53.72 36.20
C GLU A 6 11.23 53.12 34.95
N GLU A 7 12.00 52.05 35.15
CA GLU A 7 12.51 51.20 34.06
C GLU A 7 11.39 50.34 33.47
N PRO A 8 11.30 50.15 32.15
CA PRO A 8 10.30 49.24 31.57
C PRO A 8 10.72 47.79 31.75
N ASP A 9 9.80 47.00 32.27
CA ASP A 9 9.85 45.56 32.43
C ASP A 9 10.02 44.87 31.04
N ARG A 10 11.20 44.28 30.80
CA ARG A 10 11.54 43.45 29.67
C ARG A 10 11.33 41.97 30.08
N SER A 11 10.06 41.56 30.16
CA SER A 11 9.72 40.13 30.25
C SER A 11 8.83 39.72 29.09
N SER A 12 9.32 39.92 27.85
CA SER A 12 8.80 39.18 26.71
C SER A 12 9.50 37.83 26.67
N ARG A 13 8.95 36.85 27.38
CA ARG A 13 9.29 35.45 27.15
C ARG A 13 8.75 35.08 25.76
N GLU A 14 9.63 35.03 24.78
CA GLU A 14 9.37 34.31 23.54
C GLU A 14 9.04 32.87 23.91
N MET A 15 7.81 32.45 23.67
CA MET A 15 7.42 31.05 23.71
C MET A 15 8.22 30.34 22.61
N PRO A 16 8.85 29.19 22.90
CA PRO A 16 9.46 28.39 21.86
C PRO A 16 8.35 28.04 20.83
N GLU A 17 8.59 28.34 19.56
CA GLU A 17 7.80 27.80 18.47
C GLU A 17 7.84 26.27 18.62
N GLU A 18 6.71 25.65 18.94
CA GLU A 18 6.55 24.20 18.80
C GLU A 18 6.79 23.89 17.33
N ILE A 19 7.97 23.36 17.03
CA ILE A 19 8.25 22.77 15.73
C ILE A 19 7.34 21.55 15.66
N GLU A 20 6.23 21.66 14.92
CA GLU A 20 5.41 20.49 14.56
C GLU A 20 6.33 19.52 13.84
N GLU A 21 6.74 18.47 14.52
CA GLU A 21 7.48 17.37 13.90
C GLU A 21 6.59 16.76 12.82
N VAL A 22 6.97 16.96 11.56
CA VAL A 22 6.32 16.29 10.43
C VAL A 22 6.45 14.78 10.67
N PRO A 23 5.34 14.05 10.80
CA PRO A 23 5.39 12.62 11.11
C PRO A 23 6.21 11.89 10.03
N VAL A 24 7.32 11.29 10.44
CA VAL A 24 8.15 10.48 9.55
C VAL A 24 7.36 9.26 9.11
N LEU A 25 7.08 9.15 7.82
CA LEU A 25 6.41 7.99 7.27
C LEU A 25 7.32 6.76 7.44
N ARG A 26 6.80 5.70 8.06
CA ARG A 26 7.53 4.47 8.38
C ARG A 26 6.61 3.25 8.30
N ASN A 27 7.20 2.06 8.23
CA ASN A 27 6.44 0.81 8.07
C ASN A 27 5.41 0.92 6.95
N TYR A 28 5.86 1.40 5.78
CA TYR A 28 4.99 1.77 4.68
C TYR A 28 5.28 0.92 3.45
N ILE A 29 4.23 0.35 2.87
CA ILE A 29 4.29 -0.48 1.66
C ILE A 29 3.35 0.14 0.64
N ARG A 30 3.89 0.54 -0.52
CA ARG A 30 3.13 1.08 -1.64
C ARG A 30 3.13 0.14 -2.82
N LEU A 31 1.94 -0.15 -3.34
CA LEU A 31 1.69 -1.03 -4.48
C LEU A 31 0.84 -0.35 -5.56
N PHE A 32 0.32 0.85 -5.28
CA PHE A 32 -0.22 1.75 -6.29
C PHE A 32 0.89 2.66 -6.82
N GLY A 33 1.06 2.74 -8.14
CA GLY A 33 2.22 3.39 -8.76
C GLY A 33 3.50 2.56 -8.60
N GLU A 34 4.62 3.23 -8.42
CA GLU A 34 5.90 2.56 -8.24
C GLU A 34 5.95 1.79 -6.91
N PHE A 35 6.42 0.55 -6.95
CA PHE A 35 6.66 -0.25 -5.75
C PHE A 35 7.63 0.47 -4.81
N TYR A 36 7.22 0.66 -3.56
CA TYR A 36 8.01 1.43 -2.60
C TYR A 36 7.81 0.89 -1.18
N VAL A 37 8.90 0.75 -0.43
CA VAL A 37 8.86 0.20 0.93
C VAL A 37 9.75 1.00 1.86
N LEU A 38 9.17 1.48 2.96
CA LEU A 38 9.90 2.09 4.07
C LEU A 38 9.95 1.14 5.26
N ASP A 39 11.11 1.09 5.91
CA ASP A 39 11.30 0.31 7.13
C ASP A 39 10.75 1.04 8.37
N ARG A 40 10.96 0.43 9.56
CA ARG A 40 10.53 0.97 10.86
C ARG A 40 11.15 2.33 11.20
N ASP A 41 12.30 2.63 10.63
CA ASP A 41 13.03 3.87 10.86
C ASP A 41 12.74 4.93 9.79
N GLY A 42 11.88 4.60 8.79
CA GLY A 42 11.54 5.45 7.66
C GLY A 42 12.56 5.43 6.51
N ASN A 43 13.51 4.48 6.52
CA ASN A 43 14.47 4.34 5.43
C ASN A 43 13.87 3.61 4.25
N ASP A 44 14.19 4.04 3.03
CA ASP A 44 13.82 3.34 1.81
C ASP A 44 14.62 2.03 1.66
N ILE A 45 13.91 0.91 1.72
CA ILE A 45 14.46 -0.43 1.54
C ILE A 45 14.00 -1.10 0.24
N THR A 46 13.38 -0.36 -0.67
CA THR A 46 12.84 -0.85 -1.95
C THR A 46 13.87 -1.61 -2.75
N SER A 47 15.12 -1.12 -2.79
CA SER A 47 16.24 -1.73 -3.53
C SER A 47 16.65 -3.12 -3.03
N LEU A 48 16.27 -3.52 -1.82
CA LEU A 48 16.52 -4.85 -1.27
C LEU A 48 15.62 -5.91 -1.91
N PHE A 49 14.48 -5.49 -2.47
CA PHE A 49 13.54 -6.36 -3.17
C PHE A 49 14.01 -6.59 -4.62
N THR A 50 14.87 -7.57 -4.83
CA THR A 50 15.15 -8.02 -6.21
C THR A 50 13.84 -8.39 -6.92
N PRO A 51 13.77 -8.38 -8.27
CA PRO A 51 12.54 -8.70 -9.01
C PRO A 51 11.87 -10.00 -8.53
N LYS A 52 12.66 -11.05 -8.26
CA LYS A 52 12.13 -12.33 -7.77
C LYS A 52 11.62 -12.27 -6.31
N LEU A 53 12.24 -11.48 -5.45
CA LEU A 53 11.79 -11.31 -4.07
C LEU A 53 10.55 -10.42 -3.99
N LYS A 54 10.45 -9.38 -4.84
CA LYS A 54 9.25 -8.56 -4.99
C LYS A 54 8.06 -9.42 -5.46
N GLN A 55 8.26 -10.21 -6.51
CA GLN A 55 7.26 -11.14 -7.01
C GLN A 55 6.77 -12.12 -5.92
N LEU A 56 7.71 -12.70 -5.16
CA LEU A 56 7.42 -13.62 -4.07
C LEU A 56 6.63 -12.96 -2.94
N PHE A 57 7.02 -11.74 -2.56
CA PHE A 57 6.34 -10.95 -1.54
C PHE A 57 4.90 -10.63 -1.94
N ILE A 58 4.70 -10.08 -3.14
CA ILE A 58 3.37 -9.73 -3.65
C ILE A 58 2.49 -10.97 -3.73
N LEU A 59 2.99 -12.09 -4.28
CA LEU A 59 2.21 -13.32 -4.41
C LEU A 59 1.72 -13.86 -3.06
N ILE A 60 2.60 -13.92 -2.05
CA ILE A 60 2.22 -14.39 -0.70
C ILE A 60 1.20 -13.44 -0.08
N MET A 61 1.42 -12.12 -0.21
CA MET A 61 0.52 -11.10 0.33
C MET A 61 -0.88 -11.19 -0.28
N LEU A 62 -0.99 -11.28 -1.62
CA LEU A 62 -2.26 -11.37 -2.33
C LEU A 62 -3.08 -12.60 -1.90
N HIS A 63 -2.41 -13.75 -1.76
CA HIS A 63 -3.07 -14.97 -1.30
C HIS A 63 -3.40 -14.94 0.21
N SER A 64 -2.67 -14.18 1.00
CA SER A 64 -2.95 -14.01 2.43
C SER A 64 -4.13 -13.06 2.67
N SER A 65 -4.31 -12.03 1.83
CA SER A 65 -5.42 -11.06 1.92
C SER A 65 -6.78 -11.64 1.47
N ARG A 66 -6.77 -12.75 0.71
CA ARG A 66 -7.98 -13.50 0.33
C ARG A 66 -8.29 -14.58 1.36
N GLY A 67 -9.01 -14.22 2.43
CA GLY A 67 -9.52 -15.16 3.44
C GLY A 67 -8.49 -15.70 4.43
N GLY A 68 -7.26 -15.18 4.46
CA GLY A 68 -6.24 -15.54 5.46
C GLY A 68 -5.53 -16.88 5.27
N PHE A 69 -5.85 -17.64 4.21
CA PHE A 69 -5.32 -19.00 4.03
C PHE A 69 -3.91 -19.06 3.42
N GLY A 70 -3.41 -17.94 2.87
CA GLY A 70 -2.12 -17.88 2.19
C GLY A 70 -2.03 -18.80 0.96
N ILE A 71 -0.81 -19.03 0.46
CA ILE A 71 -0.54 -19.82 -0.75
C ILE A 71 0.13 -21.15 -0.43
N SER A 72 -0.28 -22.25 -1.11
CA SER A 72 0.37 -23.53 -0.93
C SER A 72 1.83 -23.50 -1.44
N SER A 73 2.67 -24.30 -0.81
CA SER A 73 4.07 -24.47 -1.21
C SER A 73 4.23 -24.93 -2.67
N LYS A 74 3.26 -25.73 -3.16
CA LYS A 74 3.21 -26.22 -4.55
C LYS A 74 2.84 -25.09 -5.51
N ASP A 75 1.77 -24.35 -5.24
CA ASP A 75 1.30 -23.25 -6.10
C ASP A 75 2.31 -22.11 -6.13
N LEU A 76 2.87 -21.73 -4.99
CA LEU A 76 3.95 -20.74 -4.93
C LEU A 76 5.12 -21.14 -5.82
N THR A 77 5.54 -22.42 -5.77
CA THR A 77 6.65 -22.88 -6.60
C THR A 77 6.30 -22.85 -8.09
N ARG A 78 5.09 -23.27 -8.45
CA ARG A 78 4.59 -23.25 -9.83
C ARG A 78 4.54 -21.81 -10.38
N MET A 79 3.95 -20.89 -9.63
CA MET A 79 3.75 -19.51 -10.08
C MET A 79 5.06 -18.72 -10.19
N ILE A 80 6.04 -18.97 -9.30
CA ILE A 80 7.31 -18.23 -9.28
C ILE A 80 8.38 -18.85 -10.18
N TRP A 81 8.40 -20.18 -10.31
CA TRP A 81 9.47 -20.91 -11.04
C TRP A 81 8.94 -21.72 -12.23
N GLY A 82 7.62 -21.71 -12.51
CA GLY A 82 7.04 -22.37 -13.67
C GLY A 82 7.13 -23.91 -13.62
N ASN A 83 7.17 -24.53 -12.43
CA ASN A 83 7.44 -25.95 -12.28
C ASN A 83 6.39 -26.66 -11.42
N ASP A 84 5.59 -27.53 -12.06
CA ASP A 84 4.55 -28.33 -11.38
C ASP A 84 5.12 -29.44 -10.50
N ASN A 85 6.29 -29.99 -10.87
CA ASN A 85 6.99 -31.02 -10.13
C ASN A 85 8.41 -30.55 -9.75
N PRO A 86 8.53 -29.76 -8.68
CA PRO A 86 9.79 -29.10 -8.36
C PRO A 86 10.89 -30.12 -7.98
N SER A 87 12.05 -29.99 -8.63
CA SER A 87 13.28 -30.70 -8.31
C SER A 87 13.76 -30.36 -6.90
N LYS A 88 14.73 -31.11 -6.37
CA LYS A 88 15.40 -30.75 -5.12
C LYS A 88 16.02 -29.33 -5.20
N SER A 89 16.61 -28.98 -6.34
CA SER A 89 17.19 -27.66 -6.60
C SER A 89 16.12 -26.54 -6.50
N THR A 90 14.96 -26.71 -7.13
CA THR A 90 13.86 -25.73 -7.07
C THR A 90 13.33 -25.55 -5.64
N LYS A 91 13.22 -26.66 -4.88
CA LYS A 91 12.84 -26.60 -3.46
C LYS A 91 13.86 -25.82 -2.62
N SER A 92 15.15 -26.02 -2.87
CA SER A 92 16.22 -25.27 -2.21
C SER A 92 16.18 -23.79 -2.57
N LEU A 93 15.99 -23.45 -3.85
CA LEU A 93 15.84 -22.06 -4.30
C LEU A 93 14.68 -21.36 -3.62
N ARG A 94 13.52 -22.04 -3.51
CA ARG A 94 12.37 -21.50 -2.77
C ARG A 94 12.73 -21.22 -1.31
N SER A 95 13.34 -22.18 -0.62
CA SER A 95 13.71 -22.04 0.79
C SER A 95 14.68 -20.88 1.01
N VAL A 96 15.70 -20.73 0.14
CA VAL A 96 16.64 -19.61 0.19
C VAL A 96 15.96 -18.28 -0.10
N SER A 97 15.03 -18.24 -1.07
CA SER A 97 14.30 -17.01 -1.39
C SER A 97 13.37 -16.58 -0.25
N ILE A 98 12.66 -17.51 0.38
CA ILE A 98 11.85 -17.22 1.57
C ILE A 98 12.73 -16.71 2.74
N LEU A 99 13.89 -17.31 2.96
CA LEU A 99 14.81 -16.85 4.01
C LEU A 99 15.30 -15.41 3.75
N LYS A 100 15.66 -15.10 2.49
CA LYS A 100 16.05 -13.74 2.10
C LYS A 100 14.90 -12.75 2.27
N LEU A 101 13.69 -13.13 1.86
CA LEU A 101 12.51 -12.28 2.04
C LEU A 101 12.26 -12.00 3.52
N ARG A 102 12.28 -13.02 4.39
CA ARG A 102 12.13 -12.84 5.83
C ARG A 102 13.14 -11.84 6.40
N LYS A 103 14.42 -11.93 6.01
CA LYS A 103 15.46 -10.99 6.44
C LYS A 103 15.20 -9.54 6.03
N ILE A 104 14.58 -9.32 4.89
CA ILE A 104 14.18 -7.97 4.47
C ILE A 104 13.02 -7.50 5.35
N LEU A 105 12.02 -8.36 5.55
CA LEU A 105 10.81 -8.04 6.32
C LEU A 105 11.09 -7.82 7.82
N GLU A 106 12.16 -8.39 8.38
CA GLU A 106 12.63 -8.09 9.75
C GLU A 106 12.95 -6.60 9.96
N ARG A 107 13.13 -5.81 8.90
CA ARG A 107 13.34 -4.36 8.99
C ARG A 107 12.05 -3.57 9.12
N ILE A 108 10.91 -4.17 8.78
CA ILE A 108 9.57 -3.62 8.94
C ILE A 108 9.01 -4.21 10.25
N ASP A 109 8.34 -3.42 11.07
CA ASP A 109 7.78 -3.92 12.32
C ASP A 109 6.69 -4.94 12.06
N THR A 110 6.81 -6.09 12.73
CA THR A 110 5.79 -7.15 12.77
C THR A 110 5.23 -7.56 11.39
N VAL A 111 6.14 -7.77 10.42
CA VAL A 111 5.81 -8.40 9.14
C VAL A 111 6.48 -9.75 9.06
N GLU A 112 5.69 -10.81 9.05
CA GLU A 112 6.21 -12.17 9.08
C GLU A 112 5.65 -13.04 7.95
N VAL A 113 6.53 -13.86 7.37
CA VAL A 113 6.12 -14.97 6.48
C VAL A 113 6.07 -16.25 7.31
N LEU A 114 4.87 -16.64 7.70
CA LEU A 114 4.61 -17.89 8.41
C LEU A 114 4.56 -19.07 7.43
N PHE A 115 4.89 -20.27 7.94
CA PHE A 115 4.70 -21.51 7.22
C PHE A 115 3.93 -22.49 8.09
N ASN A 116 2.68 -22.73 7.73
CA ASN A 116 1.79 -23.60 8.46
C ASN A 116 0.97 -24.46 7.48
N ALA A 117 0.72 -25.72 7.82
CA ALA A 117 -0.04 -26.67 7.01
C ALA A 117 0.34 -26.65 5.51
N ASN A 118 1.66 -26.62 5.21
CA ASN A 118 2.23 -26.56 3.86
C ASN A 118 1.84 -25.28 3.07
N ARG A 119 1.49 -24.20 3.74
CA ARG A 119 1.13 -22.90 3.15
C ARG A 119 2.00 -21.78 3.70
N TYR A 120 2.32 -20.81 2.84
CA TYR A 120 2.97 -19.56 3.23
C TYR A 120 1.90 -18.50 3.44
N ILE A 121 1.95 -17.82 4.57
CA ILE A 121 1.01 -16.77 4.97
C ILE A 121 1.84 -15.55 5.34
N LEU A 122 1.51 -14.39 4.77
CA LEU A 122 2.06 -13.12 5.20
C LEU A 122 1.15 -12.55 6.29
N GLN A 123 1.73 -12.26 7.44
CA GLN A 123 1.06 -11.58 8.54
C GLN A 123 1.66 -10.19 8.68
N LEU A 124 0.80 -9.18 8.72
CA LEU A 124 1.16 -7.78 8.99
C LEU A 124 0.45 -7.33 10.27
N SER A 125 1.14 -6.53 11.10
CA SER A 125 0.49 -5.86 12.23
C SER A 125 -0.28 -4.61 11.77
N GLU A 126 -1.07 -4.06 12.68
CA GLU A 126 -1.82 -2.81 12.47
C GLU A 126 -0.90 -1.59 12.30
N ASP A 127 0.35 -1.68 12.77
CA ASP A 127 1.35 -0.61 12.65
C ASP A 127 1.99 -0.51 11.24
N VAL A 128 1.70 -1.47 10.36
CA VAL A 128 2.21 -1.50 9.00
C VAL A 128 1.14 -1.05 8.02
N TYR A 129 1.36 0.08 7.38
CA TYR A 129 0.47 0.55 6.34
C TYR A 129 0.82 -0.08 4.98
N CYS A 130 -0.16 -0.67 4.33
CA CYS A 130 -0.08 -1.13 2.95
C CYS A 130 -1.28 -0.58 2.17
N ASP A 131 -1.02 0.25 1.16
CA ASP A 131 -2.05 0.93 0.37
C ASP A 131 -3.00 -0.05 -0.34
N TYR A 132 -2.48 -1.16 -0.86
CA TYR A 132 -3.30 -2.21 -1.47
C TYR A 132 -4.27 -2.85 -0.46
N LEU A 133 -3.81 -3.14 0.76
CA LEU A 133 -4.67 -3.70 1.80
C LEU A 133 -5.69 -2.67 2.30
N ALA A 134 -5.28 -1.42 2.46
CA ALA A 134 -6.18 -0.32 2.81
C ALA A 134 -7.27 -0.13 1.74
N CYS A 135 -6.92 -0.19 0.45
CA CYS A 135 -7.88 -0.18 -0.65
C CYS A 135 -8.85 -1.38 -0.58
N LEU A 136 -8.33 -2.60 -0.37
CA LEU A 136 -9.16 -3.80 -0.23
C LEU A 136 -10.15 -3.71 0.93
N ASP A 137 -9.69 -3.24 2.09
CA ASP A 137 -10.53 -3.11 3.28
C ASP A 137 -11.59 -2.04 3.06
N TRP A 138 -11.24 -0.94 2.41
CA TRP A 138 -12.20 0.07 2.00
C TRP A 138 -13.25 -0.51 1.05
N LEU A 139 -12.86 -1.28 0.03
CA LEU A 139 -13.79 -1.88 -0.93
C LEU A 139 -14.71 -2.95 -0.30
N LYS A 140 -14.24 -3.68 0.70
CA LYS A 140 -15.02 -4.72 1.41
C LYS A 140 -16.01 -4.13 2.42
N ASP A 141 -15.73 -2.97 2.96
CA ASP A 141 -16.58 -2.33 3.95
C ASP A 141 -17.88 -1.82 3.29
N LYS A 142 -19.01 -2.29 3.77
CA LYS A 142 -20.35 -2.01 3.24
C LYS A 142 -21.05 -0.80 3.86
N ARG A 143 -20.35 -0.02 4.69
CA ARG A 143 -20.93 1.20 5.28
C ARG A 143 -21.34 2.20 4.20
N VAL A 144 -22.29 3.06 4.53
CA VAL A 144 -22.55 4.26 3.72
C VAL A 144 -21.29 5.13 3.74
N ARG A 145 -20.81 5.50 2.57
CA ARG A 145 -19.58 6.30 2.42
C ARG A 145 -19.89 7.78 2.53
N THR A 146 -19.07 8.47 3.29
CA THR A 146 -19.03 9.92 3.37
C THR A 146 -18.04 10.50 2.37
N GLN A 147 -18.09 11.81 2.15
CA GLN A 147 -17.08 12.49 1.33
C GLN A 147 -15.65 12.29 1.84
N PRO A 148 -15.34 12.42 3.15
CA PRO A 148 -14.01 12.11 3.66
C PRO A 148 -13.56 10.65 3.42
N ASP A 149 -14.48 9.68 3.49
CA ASP A 149 -14.15 8.28 3.17
C ASP A 149 -13.72 8.14 1.70
N PHE A 150 -14.40 8.84 0.80
CA PHE A 150 -14.06 8.85 -0.62
C PHE A 150 -12.71 9.52 -0.89
N GLU A 151 -12.43 10.66 -0.25
CA GLU A 151 -11.13 11.35 -0.41
C GLU A 151 -9.97 10.47 0.05
N TYR A 152 -10.13 9.74 1.16
CA TYR A 152 -9.14 8.76 1.61
C TYR A 152 -8.90 7.66 0.57
N PHE A 153 -9.98 7.09 0.01
CA PHE A 153 -9.87 6.08 -1.04
C PHE A 153 -9.21 6.64 -2.30
N TYR A 154 -9.62 7.85 -2.71
CA TYR A 154 -9.07 8.53 -3.87
C TYR A 154 -7.57 8.81 -3.71
N ASP A 155 -7.12 9.24 -2.52
CA ASP A 155 -5.69 9.41 -2.23
C ASP A 155 -4.88 8.12 -2.45
N ILE A 156 -5.44 6.97 -2.11
CA ILE A 156 -4.79 5.68 -2.34
C ILE A 156 -4.61 5.41 -3.83
N ILE A 157 -5.71 5.46 -4.60
CA ILE A 157 -5.72 5.05 -6.00
C ILE A 157 -5.05 6.06 -6.93
N SER A 158 -5.03 7.34 -6.57
CA SER A 158 -4.40 8.42 -7.36
C SER A 158 -2.88 8.31 -7.45
N LYS A 159 -2.24 7.44 -6.64
CA LYS A 159 -0.79 7.17 -6.70
C LYS A 159 -0.36 6.44 -7.97
N GLY A 160 -1.31 5.91 -8.74
CA GLY A 160 -1.10 5.29 -10.04
C GLY A 160 -1.67 3.88 -10.15
N GLU A 161 -1.38 3.21 -11.26
CA GLU A 161 -1.83 1.84 -11.52
C GLU A 161 -1.38 0.87 -10.43
N VAL A 162 -2.27 -0.01 -9.98
CA VAL A 162 -1.94 -1.07 -9.02
C VAL A 162 -0.93 -2.05 -9.61
N PHE A 163 0.13 -2.38 -8.88
CA PHE A 163 1.24 -3.23 -9.32
C PHE A 163 1.89 -2.75 -10.62
N LYS A 164 2.09 -1.44 -10.75
CA LYS A 164 2.69 -0.81 -11.94
C LYS A 164 3.99 -1.51 -12.36
N GLY A 165 4.09 -1.82 -13.65
CA GLY A 165 5.25 -2.48 -14.23
C GLY A 165 5.38 -3.98 -13.95
N GLU A 166 4.42 -4.58 -13.22
CA GLU A 166 4.36 -6.02 -13.01
C GLU A 166 3.29 -6.64 -13.92
N SER A 167 3.67 -7.72 -14.62
CA SER A 167 2.77 -8.45 -15.53
C SER A 167 3.03 -9.95 -15.39
N PHE A 168 2.20 -10.60 -14.59
CA PHE A 168 2.22 -12.04 -14.37
C PHE A 168 0.81 -12.60 -14.45
N ASP A 169 0.59 -13.67 -15.20
CA ASP A 169 -0.73 -14.26 -15.42
C ASP A 169 -1.52 -14.50 -14.12
N TRP A 170 -0.82 -14.90 -13.04
CA TRP A 170 -1.45 -15.11 -11.74
C TRP A 170 -1.90 -13.83 -11.03
N MET A 171 -1.51 -12.66 -11.53
CA MET A 171 -1.85 -11.35 -10.97
C MET A 171 -3.12 -10.76 -11.58
N ASP A 172 -3.52 -11.22 -12.77
CA ASP A 172 -4.59 -10.64 -13.57
C ASP A 172 -5.94 -10.59 -12.83
N ASP A 173 -6.31 -11.67 -12.14
CA ASP A 173 -7.53 -11.71 -11.33
C ASP A 173 -7.54 -10.66 -10.21
N PHE A 174 -6.38 -10.40 -9.60
CA PHE A 174 -6.24 -9.42 -8.52
C PHE A 174 -6.29 -8.00 -9.06
N LYS A 175 -5.59 -7.73 -10.18
CA LYS A 175 -5.64 -6.44 -10.88
C LYS A 175 -7.06 -6.14 -11.34
N SER A 176 -7.69 -7.06 -12.05
CA SER A 176 -9.05 -6.89 -12.56
C SER A 176 -10.07 -6.61 -11.46
N TYR A 177 -9.95 -7.30 -10.31
CA TYR A 177 -10.83 -7.04 -9.18
C TYR A 177 -10.69 -5.60 -8.67
N ILE A 178 -9.46 -5.11 -8.48
CA ILE A 178 -9.20 -3.74 -8.02
C ILE A 178 -9.67 -2.72 -9.07
N CYS A 179 -9.29 -2.90 -10.34
CA CYS A 179 -9.65 -1.98 -11.42
C CYS A 179 -11.17 -1.86 -11.56
N ASN A 180 -11.88 -2.97 -11.69
CA ASN A 180 -13.34 -2.97 -11.83
C ASN A 180 -14.04 -2.36 -10.61
N SER A 181 -13.61 -2.73 -9.38
CA SER A 181 -14.18 -2.17 -8.17
C SER A 181 -13.91 -0.67 -8.03
N THR A 182 -12.74 -0.21 -8.47
CA THR A 182 -12.37 1.21 -8.47
C THR A 182 -13.25 1.98 -9.45
N VAL A 183 -13.41 1.49 -10.68
CA VAL A 183 -14.30 2.11 -11.69
C VAL A 183 -15.72 2.20 -11.15
N ASP A 184 -16.26 1.13 -10.57
CA ASP A 184 -17.60 1.12 -9.97
C ASP A 184 -17.78 2.17 -8.86
N VAL A 185 -16.77 2.40 -8.05
CA VAL A 185 -16.79 3.42 -7.00
C VAL A 185 -16.73 4.81 -7.61
N LEU A 186 -15.75 5.06 -8.48
CA LEU A 186 -15.54 6.36 -9.10
C LEU A 186 -16.76 6.80 -9.93
N SER A 187 -17.38 5.88 -10.68
CA SER A 187 -18.58 6.15 -11.48
C SER A 187 -19.78 6.57 -10.62
N ARG A 188 -19.88 6.08 -9.38
CA ARG A 188 -20.95 6.52 -8.47
C ARG A 188 -20.66 7.87 -7.83
N PHE A 189 -19.39 8.15 -7.55
CA PHE A 189 -19.00 9.39 -6.89
C PHE A 189 -18.94 10.56 -7.86
N ILE A 190 -18.57 10.34 -9.14
CA ILE A 190 -18.52 11.41 -10.15
C ILE A 190 -19.88 12.12 -10.31
N ASP A 191 -20.99 11.37 -10.19
CA ASP A 191 -22.34 11.90 -10.27
C ASP A 191 -22.73 12.82 -9.09
N THR A 192 -21.94 12.81 -8.01
CA THR A 192 -22.19 13.67 -6.86
C THR A 192 -21.57 15.06 -6.98
N TYR A 193 -20.72 15.28 -7.99
CA TYR A 193 -20.04 16.56 -8.23
C TYR A 193 -20.74 17.38 -9.30
N SER A 194 -20.78 18.70 -9.12
CA SER A 194 -21.30 19.63 -10.10
C SER A 194 -20.23 19.95 -11.15
N ILE A 195 -20.54 19.72 -12.44
CA ILE A 195 -19.63 20.08 -13.53
C ILE A 195 -19.39 21.60 -13.57
N GLU A 196 -20.36 22.40 -13.18
CA GLU A 196 -20.29 23.87 -13.23
C GLU A 196 -19.36 24.41 -12.14
N ASP A 197 -19.38 23.82 -10.93
CA ASP A 197 -18.66 24.33 -9.77
C ASP A 197 -17.35 23.55 -9.47
N GLU A 198 -17.29 22.27 -9.89
CA GLU A 198 -16.23 21.32 -9.49
C GLU A 198 -15.60 20.60 -10.69
N ALA A 199 -15.52 21.27 -11.85
CA ALA A 199 -15.02 20.70 -13.10
C ALA A 199 -13.66 20.00 -12.98
N ASP A 200 -12.72 20.59 -12.26
CA ASP A 200 -11.38 20.01 -12.08
C ASP A 200 -11.45 18.66 -11.33
N ARG A 201 -12.35 18.54 -10.36
CA ARG A 201 -12.54 17.30 -9.61
C ARG A 201 -13.16 16.21 -10.48
N VAL A 202 -14.16 16.58 -11.28
CA VAL A 202 -14.80 15.67 -12.25
C VAL A 202 -13.76 15.15 -13.24
N ILE A 203 -12.89 16.02 -13.78
CA ILE A 203 -11.81 15.62 -14.69
C ILE A 203 -10.83 14.66 -13.99
N GLN A 204 -10.39 14.96 -12.79
CA GLN A 204 -9.49 14.07 -12.02
C GLN A 204 -10.08 12.67 -11.80
N ILE A 205 -11.38 12.59 -11.47
CA ILE A 205 -12.07 11.31 -11.30
C ILE A 205 -12.20 10.57 -12.64
N ALA A 206 -12.56 11.27 -13.72
CA ALA A 206 -12.65 10.69 -15.06
C ALA A 206 -11.29 10.13 -15.52
N ASP A 207 -10.20 10.86 -15.30
CA ASP A 207 -8.85 10.40 -15.63
C ASP A 207 -8.49 9.11 -14.85
N GLN A 208 -8.92 8.99 -13.59
CA GLN A 208 -8.72 7.77 -12.81
C GLN A 208 -9.58 6.60 -13.30
N ILE A 209 -10.80 6.86 -13.78
CA ILE A 209 -11.64 5.84 -14.44
C ILE A 209 -10.92 5.32 -15.68
N LEU A 210 -10.47 6.21 -16.58
CA LEU A 210 -9.77 5.84 -17.81
C LEU A 210 -8.42 5.14 -17.56
N LEU A 211 -7.74 5.44 -16.46
CA LEU A 211 -6.52 4.72 -16.07
C LEU A 211 -6.81 3.25 -15.76
N ASN A 212 -7.95 2.95 -15.14
CA ASN A 212 -8.33 1.59 -14.73
C ASN A 212 -9.13 0.84 -15.80
N ASP A 213 -9.85 1.55 -16.66
CA ASP A 213 -10.62 1.03 -17.80
C ASP A 213 -10.51 1.98 -18.99
N PRO A 214 -9.49 1.83 -19.87
CA PRO A 214 -9.26 2.71 -21.01
C PRO A 214 -10.38 2.71 -22.06
N CYS A 215 -11.29 1.74 -22.00
CA CYS A 215 -12.44 1.62 -22.90
C CYS A 215 -13.75 2.12 -22.27
N ASN A 216 -13.71 2.72 -21.08
CA ASN A 216 -14.87 3.27 -20.41
C ASN A 216 -15.40 4.50 -21.19
N GLU A 217 -16.72 4.53 -21.50
CA GLU A 217 -17.43 5.61 -22.21
C GLU A 217 -18.28 6.46 -21.26
#